data_aa84f2c3725021dfc6eadbdd013f9834
#
_entry.id   aa84f2c3725021dfc6eadbdd013f9834
#
_cell.length_a   1.000
_cell.length_b   1.000
_cell.length_c   1.000
_cell.angle_alpha   90.00
_cell.angle_beta   90.00
_cell.angle_gamma   90.00
#
_symmetry.space_group_name_H-M   'P 1'
#
loop_
_entity.id
_entity.type
_entity.pdbx_description
1 polymer ?
#
loop_
_entity_poly.entity_id
_entity_poly.type
_entity_poly.pdbx_seq_one_letter_code
_entity_poly.pdbx_strand_id
1 'polypeptide(L)'
;RGASAIACAAYYASLEYANERPQGRKLSSDGTKNLKDKQSLIIEHPDVRRMLLLQKSMVEGSMNLIFKAAKYFDLQHNSTDDNEKHKYHTLLEMIIPVVKTYPSEAGIYSINNGLQVLGGYGFCSDFILQQYYRDIRISSIYEGTTGIQSQDLLGRKMMLNNGEGAKLLLEEIKKT
;
A
#
# COMPACT_ATOMS: atom_id res chain seq x y z
N ARG A 1 5.94 -8.94 -1.10
CA ARG A 1 5.25 -9.04 -2.41
C ARG A 1 3.80 -9.47 -2.26
N GLY A 2 3.48 -10.56 -1.53
CA GLY A 2 2.12 -11.09 -1.41
C GLY A 2 1.09 -10.05 -0.99
N ALA A 3 1.35 -9.29 0.08
CA ALA A 3 0.45 -8.25 0.55
C ALA A 3 0.15 -7.18 -0.52
N SER A 4 1.19 -6.71 -1.24
CA SER A 4 1.01 -5.73 -2.33
C SER A 4 0.21 -6.30 -3.50
N ALA A 5 0.40 -7.59 -3.83
CA ALA A 5 -0.34 -8.25 -4.90
C ALA A 5 -1.83 -8.37 -4.56
N ILE A 6 -2.16 -8.80 -3.33
CA ILE A 6 -3.54 -8.90 -2.86
C ILE A 6 -4.19 -7.50 -2.83
N ALA A 7 -3.50 -6.49 -2.30
CA ALA A 7 -4.01 -5.11 -2.28
C ALA A 7 -4.22 -4.54 -3.69
N CYS A 8 -3.33 -4.85 -4.64
CA CYS A 8 -3.45 -4.47 -6.03
C CYS A 8 -4.69 -5.11 -6.68
N ALA A 9 -4.89 -6.41 -6.50
CA ALA A 9 -6.08 -7.12 -7.00
C ALA A 9 -7.37 -6.54 -6.41
N ALA A 10 -7.37 -6.22 -5.11
CA ALA A 10 -8.51 -5.58 -4.46
C ALA A 10 -8.81 -4.17 -5.02
N TYR A 11 -7.77 -3.37 -5.32
CA TYR A 11 -7.94 -2.07 -5.95
C TYR A 11 -8.62 -2.20 -7.32
N TYR A 12 -8.15 -3.11 -8.18
CA TYR A 12 -8.74 -3.30 -9.50
C TYR A 12 -10.18 -3.81 -9.42
N ALA A 13 -10.49 -4.76 -8.53
CA ALA A 13 -11.86 -5.21 -8.31
C ALA A 13 -12.78 -4.08 -7.80
N SER A 14 -12.28 -3.21 -6.93
CA SER A 14 -13.01 -2.03 -6.45
C SER A 14 -13.26 -1.02 -7.58
N LEU A 15 -12.25 -0.79 -8.43
CA LEU A 15 -12.33 0.12 -9.56
C LEU A 15 -13.32 -0.36 -10.61
N GLU A 16 -13.29 -1.64 -10.96
CA GLU A 16 -14.22 -2.28 -11.89
C GLU A 16 -15.66 -2.12 -11.38
N TYR A 17 -15.91 -2.53 -10.13
CA TYR A 17 -17.23 -2.37 -9.51
C TYR A 17 -17.70 -0.90 -9.52
N ALA A 18 -16.84 0.05 -9.22
CA ALA A 18 -17.20 1.46 -9.18
C ALA A 18 -17.53 2.04 -10.56
N ASN A 19 -16.97 1.48 -11.64
CA ASN A 19 -17.27 1.86 -13.02
C ASN A 19 -18.56 1.24 -13.56
N GLU A 20 -19.08 0.20 -12.92
CA GLU A 20 -20.26 -0.52 -13.40
C GLU A 20 -21.50 -0.29 -12.54
N ARG A 21 -21.33 0.10 -11.26
CA ARG A 21 -22.41 0.21 -10.30
C ARG A 21 -23.13 1.57 -10.38
N PRO A 22 -24.38 1.66 -10.86
CA PRO A 22 -25.20 2.86 -10.74
C PRO A 22 -25.81 2.93 -9.33
N GLN A 23 -25.56 4.04 -8.60
CA GLN A 23 -26.19 4.30 -7.31
C GLN A 23 -26.12 5.77 -6.94
N GLY A 24 -27.21 6.28 -6.42
CA GLY A 24 -27.31 7.71 -6.05
C GLY A 24 -27.46 8.61 -7.28
N ARG A 25 -27.47 9.91 -7.03
CA ARG A 25 -27.56 10.98 -8.04
C ARG A 25 -26.65 12.12 -7.64
N LYS A 26 -26.18 12.89 -8.60
CA LYS A 26 -25.43 14.11 -8.32
C LYS A 26 -26.30 15.12 -7.60
N LEU A 27 -25.70 15.88 -6.71
CA LEU A 27 -26.34 17.04 -6.10
C LEU A 27 -26.36 18.19 -7.10
N SER A 28 -27.48 18.88 -7.20
CA SER A 28 -27.59 20.17 -7.88
C SER A 28 -26.82 21.23 -7.12
N SER A 29 -26.60 22.42 -7.72
CA SER A 29 -25.88 23.54 -7.10
C SER A 29 -26.51 24.05 -5.81
N ASP A 30 -27.82 23.82 -5.63
CA ASP A 30 -28.59 24.11 -4.42
C ASP A 30 -28.58 23.01 -3.36
N GLY A 31 -27.81 21.93 -3.59
CA GLY A 31 -27.72 20.78 -2.69
C GLY A 31 -28.88 19.79 -2.77
N THR A 32 -29.84 20.00 -3.68
CA THR A 32 -30.98 19.09 -3.87
C THR A 32 -30.65 17.93 -4.83
N LYS A 33 -31.45 16.87 -4.78
CA LYS A 33 -31.39 15.75 -5.73
C LYS A 33 -32.67 15.73 -6.58
N ASN A 34 -32.51 15.77 -7.89
CA ASN A 34 -33.63 15.56 -8.77
C ASN A 34 -33.89 14.05 -8.92
N LEU A 35 -35.02 13.58 -8.39
CA LEU A 35 -35.39 12.16 -8.41
C LEU A 35 -35.69 11.62 -9.80
N LYS A 36 -35.90 12.48 -10.79
CA LYS A 36 -36.13 12.11 -12.21
C LYS A 36 -34.83 11.85 -12.97
N ASP A 37 -33.70 12.30 -12.46
CA ASP A 37 -32.40 12.08 -13.09
C ASP A 37 -32.01 10.62 -13.00
N LYS A 38 -31.23 10.13 -13.98
CA LYS A 38 -30.63 8.81 -13.93
C LYS A 38 -29.67 8.70 -12.76
N GLN A 39 -29.54 7.50 -12.23
CA GLN A 39 -28.49 7.20 -11.24
C GLN A 39 -27.10 7.40 -11.86
N SER A 40 -26.19 7.99 -11.11
CA SER A 40 -24.79 8.11 -11.49
C SER A 40 -24.04 6.80 -11.19
N LEU A 41 -23.00 6.50 -11.94
CA LEU A 41 -22.04 5.47 -11.53
C LEU A 41 -21.35 5.90 -10.23
N ILE A 42 -21.09 4.95 -9.34
CA ILE A 42 -20.55 5.35 -8.01
C ILE A 42 -19.16 5.96 -8.10
N ILE A 43 -18.39 5.68 -9.15
CA ILE A 43 -17.10 6.34 -9.39
C ILE A 43 -17.23 7.86 -9.57
N GLU A 44 -18.41 8.38 -9.86
CA GLU A 44 -18.64 9.82 -10.00
C GLU A 44 -18.78 10.52 -8.65
N HIS A 45 -18.99 9.78 -7.56
CA HIS A 45 -19.09 10.35 -6.22
C HIS A 45 -17.71 10.67 -5.63
N PRO A 46 -17.52 11.86 -5.06
CA PRO A 46 -16.22 12.31 -4.57
C PRO A 46 -15.60 11.38 -3.51
N ASP A 47 -16.41 10.82 -2.60
CA ASP A 47 -15.92 9.93 -1.56
C ASP A 47 -15.44 8.57 -2.12
N VAL A 48 -16.13 8.03 -3.13
CA VAL A 48 -15.68 6.82 -3.83
C VAL A 48 -14.34 7.08 -4.53
N ARG A 49 -14.21 8.23 -5.22
CA ARG A 49 -12.93 8.63 -5.84
C ARG A 49 -11.81 8.76 -4.82
N ARG A 50 -12.09 9.36 -3.66
CA ARG A 50 -11.11 9.48 -2.56
C ARG A 50 -10.64 8.10 -2.11
N MET A 51 -11.54 7.14 -1.90
CA MET A 51 -11.20 5.78 -1.48
C MET A 51 -10.39 5.05 -2.55
N LEU A 52 -10.76 5.15 -3.81
CA LEU A 52 -10.02 4.55 -4.92
C LEU A 52 -8.62 5.17 -5.09
N LEU A 53 -8.50 6.49 -4.98
CA LEU A 53 -7.21 7.18 -5.06
C LEU A 53 -6.30 6.77 -3.90
N LEU A 54 -6.85 6.63 -2.69
CA LEU A 54 -6.12 6.18 -1.52
C LEU A 54 -5.62 4.74 -1.71
N GLN A 55 -6.45 3.82 -2.19
CA GLN A 55 -6.04 2.46 -2.53
C GLN A 55 -4.89 2.45 -3.53
N LYS A 56 -5.05 3.20 -4.62
CA LYS A 56 -4.02 3.31 -5.67
C LYS A 56 -2.70 3.81 -5.10
N SER A 57 -2.71 4.89 -4.34
CA SER A 57 -1.48 5.46 -3.77
C SER A 57 -0.76 4.50 -2.83
N MET A 58 -1.49 3.73 -2.03
CA MET A 58 -0.92 2.71 -1.15
C MET A 58 -0.31 1.54 -1.91
N VAL A 59 -0.99 1.07 -2.96
CA VAL A 59 -0.50 -0.02 -3.81
C VAL A 59 0.76 0.41 -4.55
N GLU A 60 0.72 1.56 -5.23
CA GLU A 60 1.87 2.07 -5.97
C GLU A 60 3.05 2.42 -5.07
N GLY A 61 2.80 3.03 -3.91
CA GLY A 61 3.83 3.29 -2.90
C GLY A 61 4.48 2.01 -2.37
N SER A 62 3.69 0.98 -2.12
CA SER A 62 4.19 -0.35 -1.72
C SER A 62 5.06 -0.99 -2.81
N MET A 63 4.65 -0.92 -4.06
CA MET A 63 5.41 -1.45 -5.20
C MET A 63 6.73 -0.70 -5.38
N ASN A 64 6.70 0.64 -5.32
CA ASN A 64 7.91 1.45 -5.42
C ASN A 64 8.92 1.13 -4.32
N LEU A 65 8.46 0.94 -3.09
CA LEU A 65 9.31 0.56 -1.97
C LEU A 65 9.95 -0.83 -2.18
N ILE A 66 9.20 -1.81 -2.68
CA ILE A 66 9.69 -3.15 -3.01
C ILE A 66 10.75 -3.07 -4.13
N PHE A 67 10.49 -2.30 -5.19
CA PHE A 67 11.46 -2.13 -6.28
C PHE A 67 12.72 -1.39 -5.83
N LYS A 68 12.59 -0.43 -4.91
CA LYS A 68 13.75 0.24 -4.32
C LYS A 68 14.62 -0.75 -3.54
N ALA A 69 14.01 -1.65 -2.77
CA ALA A 69 14.74 -2.71 -2.07
C ALA A 69 15.41 -3.68 -3.05
N ALA A 70 14.71 -4.12 -4.08
CA ALA A 70 15.27 -4.97 -5.13
C ALA A 70 16.46 -4.29 -5.82
N LYS A 71 16.36 -3.00 -6.14
CA LYS A 71 17.46 -2.23 -6.70
C LYS A 71 18.69 -2.20 -5.79
N TYR A 72 18.49 -2.01 -4.48
CA TYR A 72 19.62 -2.05 -3.54
C TYR A 72 20.26 -3.44 -3.46
N PHE A 73 19.41 -4.48 -3.50
CA PHE A 73 19.90 -5.87 -3.57
C PHE A 73 20.76 -6.11 -4.81
N ASP A 74 20.31 -5.68 -5.98
CA ASP A 74 21.06 -5.85 -7.23
C ASP A 74 22.38 -5.05 -7.20
N LEU A 75 22.36 -3.81 -6.72
CA LEU A 75 23.55 -2.97 -6.65
C LEU A 75 24.59 -3.50 -5.67
N GLN A 76 24.16 -4.01 -4.51
CA GLN A 76 25.08 -4.64 -3.55
C GLN A 76 25.79 -5.88 -4.11
N HIS A 77 25.14 -6.64 -5.01
CA HIS A 77 25.69 -7.87 -5.57
C HIS A 77 26.53 -7.63 -6.83
N ASN A 78 26.14 -6.64 -7.65
CA ASN A 78 26.73 -6.46 -8.97
C ASN A 78 27.75 -5.29 -9.04
N SER A 79 27.86 -4.43 -8.02
CA SER A 79 28.90 -3.40 -8.00
C SER A 79 30.28 -4.04 -7.92
N THR A 80 31.27 -3.44 -8.56
CA THR A 80 32.69 -3.80 -8.48
C THR A 80 33.44 -3.03 -7.39
N ASP A 81 32.83 -1.96 -6.86
CA ASP A 81 33.36 -1.14 -5.77
C ASP A 81 32.84 -1.63 -4.41
N ASP A 82 33.75 -2.00 -3.54
CA ASP A 82 33.40 -2.50 -2.19
C ASP A 82 32.72 -1.45 -1.31
N ASN A 83 33.01 -0.16 -1.50
CA ASN A 83 32.32 0.92 -0.79
C ASN A 83 30.85 1.04 -1.25
N GLU A 84 30.59 0.88 -2.54
CA GLU A 84 29.24 0.84 -3.07
C GLU A 84 28.47 -0.38 -2.57
N LYS A 85 29.10 -1.57 -2.57
CA LYS A 85 28.48 -2.78 -2.01
C LYS A 85 28.08 -2.57 -0.55
N HIS A 86 28.99 -2.02 0.26
CA HIS A 86 28.72 -1.73 1.66
C HIS A 86 27.58 -0.74 1.83
N LYS A 87 27.58 0.35 1.06
CA LYS A 87 26.53 1.35 1.05
C LYS A 87 25.15 0.75 0.77
N TYR A 88 25.04 -0.03 -0.32
CA TYR A 88 23.74 -0.60 -0.71
C TYR A 88 23.31 -1.74 0.20
N HIS A 89 24.23 -2.50 0.76
CA HIS A 89 23.93 -3.44 1.83
C HIS A 89 23.33 -2.73 3.06
N THR A 90 23.95 -1.66 3.50
CA THR A 90 23.50 -0.88 4.66
C THR A 90 22.12 -0.26 4.42
N LEU A 91 21.90 0.32 3.24
CA LEU A 91 20.60 0.87 2.84
C LEU A 91 19.52 -0.21 2.76
N LEU A 92 19.83 -1.37 2.19
CA LEU A 92 18.89 -2.50 2.11
C LEU A 92 18.50 -2.97 3.52
N GLU A 93 19.48 -3.20 4.39
CA GLU A 93 19.23 -3.58 5.78
C GLU A 93 18.31 -2.59 6.51
N MET A 94 18.50 -1.29 6.28
CA MET A 94 17.66 -0.25 6.87
C MET A 94 16.21 -0.32 6.42
N ILE A 95 15.95 -0.58 5.13
CA ILE A 95 14.58 -0.54 4.60
C ILE A 95 13.82 -1.87 4.70
N ILE A 96 14.48 -3.01 4.93
CA ILE A 96 13.83 -4.33 5.03
C ILE A 96 12.64 -4.33 6.01
N PRO A 97 12.74 -3.83 7.26
CA PRO A 97 11.60 -3.79 8.17
C PRO A 97 10.43 -2.95 7.63
N VAL A 98 10.73 -1.87 6.93
CA VAL A 98 9.72 -1.00 6.31
C VAL A 98 9.07 -1.68 5.12
N VAL A 99 9.86 -2.36 4.27
CA VAL A 99 9.38 -3.15 3.11
C VAL A 99 8.49 -4.31 3.54
N LYS A 100 8.71 -4.88 4.70
CA LYS A 100 7.82 -5.90 5.27
C LYS A 100 6.54 -5.30 5.85
N THR A 101 6.67 -4.22 6.59
CA THR A 101 5.59 -3.66 7.41
C THR A 101 4.62 -2.81 6.60
N TYR A 102 5.15 -1.82 5.87
CA TYR A 102 4.29 -0.86 5.16
C TYR A 102 3.34 -1.52 4.17
N PRO A 103 3.78 -2.42 3.25
CA PRO A 103 2.86 -3.08 2.33
C PRO A 103 1.81 -3.95 3.03
N SER A 104 2.13 -4.51 4.19
CA SER A 104 1.20 -5.34 4.94
C SER A 104 0.09 -4.51 5.57
N GLU A 105 0.45 -3.44 6.26
CA GLU A 105 -0.51 -2.56 6.96
C GLU A 105 -1.30 -1.68 5.97
N ALA A 106 -0.61 -1.05 5.02
CA ALA A 106 -1.24 -0.26 3.98
C ALA A 106 -2.16 -1.10 3.10
N GLY A 107 -1.78 -2.36 2.83
CA GLY A 107 -2.60 -3.30 2.07
C GLY A 107 -3.90 -3.66 2.77
N ILE A 108 -3.87 -3.92 4.08
CA ILE A 108 -5.08 -4.15 4.89
C ILE A 108 -6.00 -2.92 4.79
N TYR A 109 -5.43 -1.72 4.99
CA TYR A 109 -6.21 -0.48 4.92
C TYR A 109 -6.74 -0.21 3.51
N SER A 110 -5.97 -0.53 2.47
CA SER A 110 -6.41 -0.45 1.07
C SER A 110 -7.64 -1.34 0.82
N ILE A 111 -7.59 -2.61 1.21
CA ILE A 111 -8.71 -3.54 1.01
C ILE A 111 -9.93 -3.11 1.84
N ASN A 112 -9.73 -2.59 3.05
CA ASN A 112 -10.82 -2.04 3.86
C ASN A 112 -11.58 -0.91 3.13
N ASN A 113 -10.86 -0.02 2.44
CA ASN A 113 -11.48 0.99 1.58
C ASN A 113 -12.21 0.35 0.38
N GLY A 114 -11.68 -0.73 -0.18
CA GLY A 114 -12.35 -1.48 -1.25
C GLY A 114 -13.68 -2.08 -0.80
N LEU A 115 -13.72 -2.70 0.37
CA LEU A 115 -14.96 -3.19 0.96
C LEU A 115 -15.98 -2.06 1.11
N GLN A 116 -15.53 -0.89 1.54
CA GLN A 116 -16.39 0.29 1.68
C GLN A 116 -16.91 0.80 0.33
N VAL A 117 -16.10 0.75 -0.75
CA VAL A 117 -16.53 1.07 -2.11
C VAL A 117 -17.66 0.15 -2.58
N LEU A 118 -17.57 -1.14 -2.28
CA LEU A 118 -18.62 -2.11 -2.63
C LEU A 118 -19.87 -2.01 -1.72
N GLY A 119 -19.75 -1.36 -0.57
CA GLY A 119 -20.82 -1.27 0.42
C GLY A 119 -21.22 -2.67 0.92
N GLY A 120 -22.51 -2.94 1.08
CA GLY A 120 -23.01 -4.24 1.56
C GLY A 120 -22.53 -5.43 0.73
N TYR A 121 -22.32 -5.27 -0.56
CA TYR A 121 -21.77 -6.31 -1.42
C TYR A 121 -20.31 -6.68 -1.09
N GLY A 122 -19.53 -5.76 -0.53
CA GLY A 122 -18.17 -6.05 -0.09
C GLY A 122 -18.10 -7.10 1.03
N PHE A 123 -19.19 -7.26 1.80
CA PHE A 123 -19.30 -8.26 2.85
C PHE A 123 -19.76 -9.65 2.35
N CYS A 124 -20.36 -9.71 1.15
CA CYS A 124 -20.93 -10.95 0.61
C CYS A 124 -19.81 -11.83 0.00
N SER A 125 -20.01 -13.15 0.10
CA SER A 125 -19.08 -14.15 -0.45
C SER A 125 -19.03 -14.19 -1.98
N ASP A 126 -20.01 -13.61 -2.66
CA ASP A 126 -20.05 -13.47 -4.12
C ASP A 126 -18.96 -12.50 -4.64
N PHE A 127 -18.41 -11.67 -3.77
CA PHE A 127 -17.35 -10.70 -4.10
C PHE A 127 -16.05 -11.05 -3.40
N ILE A 128 -14.96 -11.02 -4.14
CA ILE A 128 -13.65 -11.52 -3.69
C ILE A 128 -13.01 -10.69 -2.55
N LEU A 129 -13.40 -9.43 -2.35
CA LEU A 129 -12.71 -8.52 -1.43
C LEU A 129 -12.75 -8.97 0.03
N GLN A 130 -13.85 -9.62 0.47
CA GLN A 130 -13.94 -10.16 1.82
C GLN A 130 -12.89 -11.26 2.04
N GLN A 131 -12.61 -12.07 1.01
CA GLN A 131 -11.56 -13.09 1.07
C GLN A 131 -10.17 -12.44 1.11
N TYR A 132 -9.91 -11.44 0.25
CA TYR A 132 -8.67 -10.69 0.25
C TYR A 132 -8.39 -10.01 1.60
N TYR A 133 -9.42 -9.47 2.25
CA TYR A 133 -9.28 -8.86 3.57
C TYR A 133 -8.86 -9.88 4.64
N ARG A 134 -9.40 -11.09 4.58
CA ARG A 134 -9.02 -12.20 5.44
C ARG A 134 -7.59 -12.67 5.15
N ASP A 135 -7.25 -12.88 3.90
CA ASP A 135 -5.96 -13.44 3.48
C ASP A 135 -4.80 -12.50 3.77
N ILE A 136 -4.96 -11.21 3.50
CA ILE A 136 -3.88 -10.24 3.72
C ILE A 136 -3.52 -10.10 5.20
N ARG A 137 -4.43 -10.40 6.11
CA ARG A 137 -4.21 -10.17 7.55
C ARG A 137 -3.02 -10.91 8.11
N ILE A 138 -2.70 -12.10 7.58
CA ILE A 138 -1.54 -12.87 8.01
C ILE A 138 -0.22 -12.15 7.72
N SER A 139 -0.18 -11.31 6.70
CA SER A 139 1.03 -10.61 6.25
C SER A 139 1.63 -9.66 7.31
N SER A 140 0.83 -9.12 8.22
CA SER A 140 1.31 -8.29 9.33
C SER A 140 1.65 -9.09 10.60
N ILE A 141 1.49 -10.42 10.56
CA ILE A 141 1.68 -11.30 11.71
C ILE A 141 2.93 -12.19 11.53
N TYR A 142 3.00 -12.93 10.40
CA TYR A 142 4.09 -13.87 10.15
C TYR A 142 5.40 -13.16 9.77
N GLU A 143 6.52 -13.88 9.82
CA GLU A 143 7.86 -13.35 9.51
C GLU A 143 8.24 -12.10 10.33
N GLY A 144 7.80 -12.07 11.56
CA GLY A 144 7.93 -10.92 12.46
C GLY A 144 6.74 -9.97 12.36
N THR A 145 6.04 -9.78 13.46
CA THR A 145 4.92 -8.83 13.54
C THR A 145 5.39 -7.40 13.28
N THR A 146 4.46 -6.50 13.02
CA THR A 146 4.73 -5.06 12.90
C THR A 146 5.54 -4.51 14.09
N GLY A 147 5.23 -4.95 15.32
CA GLY A 147 6.00 -4.58 16.53
C GLY A 147 7.43 -5.10 16.50
N ILE A 148 7.66 -6.34 16.09
CA ILE A 148 9.01 -6.93 15.96
C ILE A 148 9.83 -6.19 14.88
N GLN A 149 9.23 -5.88 13.75
CA GLN A 149 9.89 -5.11 12.69
C GLN A 149 10.22 -3.68 13.16
N SER A 150 9.34 -3.06 13.94
CA SER A 150 9.59 -1.74 14.53
C SER A 150 10.75 -1.77 15.53
N GLN A 151 10.83 -2.80 16.36
CA GLN A 151 11.96 -3.00 17.29
C GLN A 151 13.27 -3.24 16.52
N ASP A 152 13.25 -4.02 15.45
CA ASP A 152 14.42 -4.24 14.61
C ASP A 152 14.91 -2.94 13.97
N LEU A 153 14.02 -2.14 13.44
CA LEU A 153 14.35 -0.85 12.84
C LEU A 153 14.91 0.13 13.89
N LEU A 154 14.11 0.43 14.91
CA LEU A 154 14.39 1.52 15.84
C LEU A 154 15.39 1.13 16.92
N GLY A 155 15.33 -0.10 17.43
CA GLY A 155 16.18 -0.56 18.55
C GLY A 155 17.53 -1.10 18.08
N ARG A 156 17.66 -1.59 16.86
CA ARG A 156 18.88 -2.20 16.34
C ARG A 156 19.46 -1.45 15.14
N LYS A 157 18.74 -1.39 14.01
CA LYS A 157 19.30 -0.91 12.74
C LYS A 157 19.62 0.58 12.76
N MET A 158 18.81 1.40 13.41
CA MET A 158 19.07 2.84 13.55
C MET A 158 20.37 3.14 14.33
N MET A 159 20.81 2.22 15.18
CA MET A 159 22.00 2.42 16.05
C MET A 159 23.26 1.74 15.50
N LEU A 160 23.13 0.84 14.52
CA LEU A 160 24.28 0.13 13.94
C LEU A 160 25.29 1.12 13.35
N ASN A 161 26.59 0.83 13.55
CA ASN A 161 27.71 1.61 13.02
C ASN A 161 27.56 3.12 13.28
N ASN A 162 27.20 3.50 14.51
CA ASN A 162 26.97 4.90 14.91
C ASN A 162 25.93 5.62 14.03
N GLY A 163 24.89 4.91 13.63
CA GLY A 163 23.78 5.43 12.85
C GLY A 163 24.10 5.67 11.37
N GLU A 164 25.07 4.95 10.81
CA GLU A 164 25.47 5.05 9.40
C GLU A 164 24.28 4.84 8.46
N GLY A 165 23.49 3.77 8.69
CA GLY A 165 22.33 3.45 7.87
C GLY A 165 21.27 4.56 7.84
N ALA A 166 21.02 5.18 8.99
CA ALA A 166 20.09 6.30 9.09
C ALA A 166 20.59 7.55 8.33
N LYS A 167 21.89 7.83 8.40
CA LYS A 167 22.52 8.95 7.64
C LYS A 167 22.42 8.71 6.13
N LEU A 168 22.79 7.52 5.67
CA LEU A 168 22.71 7.15 4.25
C LEU A 168 21.27 7.21 3.74
N LEU A 169 20.30 6.72 4.50
CA LEU A 169 18.89 6.78 4.13
C LEU A 169 18.38 8.22 4.04
N LEU A 170 18.77 9.07 4.98
CA LEU A 170 18.43 10.50 4.96
C LEU A 170 19.01 11.21 3.73
N GLU A 171 20.24 10.88 3.33
CA GLU A 171 20.84 11.39 2.11
C GLU A 171 20.09 10.96 0.85
N GLU A 172 19.66 9.70 0.78
CA GLU A 172 18.85 9.20 -0.34
C GLU A 172 17.50 9.90 -0.42
N ILE A 173 16.84 10.15 0.72
CA ILE A 173 15.56 10.88 0.76
C ILE A 173 15.72 12.33 0.29
N LYS A 174 16.82 12.99 0.65
CA LYS A 174 17.08 14.39 0.23
C LYS A 174 17.35 14.56 -1.26
N LYS A 175 17.69 13.48 -1.99
CA LYS A 175 17.91 13.49 -3.44
C LYS A 175 16.64 13.36 -4.26
N THR A 176 15.52 13.00 -3.61
CA THR A 176 14.20 12.83 -4.21
C THR A 176 13.39 14.12 -4.16
#